data_cc5923093de44784ec46d6c4e7a3e0fe
#
_entry.id   cc5923093de44784ec46d6c4e7a3e0fe
#
_cell.length_a   1.000
_cell.length_b   1.000
_cell.length_c   1.000
_cell.angle_alpha   90.00
_cell.angle_beta   90.00
_cell.angle_gamma   90.00
#
_symmetry.space_group_name_H-M   'P 1'
#
loop_
_entity.id
_entity.type
_entity.pdbx_description
1 polymer ?
#
loop_
_entity_poly.entity_id
_entity_poly.type
_entity_poly.pdbx_seq_one_letter_code
_entity_poly.pdbx_strand_id
1 'polypeptide(L)'
;MKKLLILHTGGTIAMQENPTTGVIQTKLHHPLLEATLSLPIEATIHTEEMFNLPSPHITPFHMLQLKERIQQAISEDFDGIVITHGTDTLEETAFFLDTTIETSVPIIITGAMRSSNELGSDGLYNLLSAISVAAHTEAVSMGVLVVMNDEIHTARYVTKTHTSNIATFLSPTLGPVGLINKNHIFFLQKLLENPHLDVKTVDGLIPIVKAYAGMHGELLDALAQTNIDGLVIEAFGAGNLPPETTKPLQQMIKQGIP
;
A
#
# COMPACT_ATOMS: atom_id res chain seq x y z
N MET A 1 -9.49 7.35 -25.89
CA MET A 1 -8.45 6.41 -25.46
C MET A 1 -7.94 6.90 -24.12
N LYS A 2 -7.89 6.05 -23.09
CA LYS A 2 -7.45 6.42 -21.74
C LYS A 2 -5.95 6.66 -21.71
N LYS A 3 -5.49 7.67 -20.95
CA LYS A 3 -4.07 7.97 -20.69
C LYS A 3 -3.75 7.53 -19.27
N LEU A 4 -2.95 6.47 -19.13
CA LEU A 4 -2.61 5.87 -17.83
C LEU A 4 -1.14 6.07 -17.51
N LEU A 5 -0.85 6.28 -16.23
CA LEU A 5 0.51 6.35 -15.68
C LEU A 5 0.79 5.13 -14.80
N ILE A 6 1.90 4.45 -15.03
CA ILE A 6 2.41 3.41 -14.14
C ILE A 6 3.63 3.96 -13.40
N LEU A 7 3.56 3.96 -12.08
CA LEU A 7 4.65 4.35 -11.18
C LEU A 7 5.25 3.10 -10.54
N HIS A 8 6.49 2.81 -10.83
CA HIS A 8 7.21 1.70 -10.21
C HIS A 8 7.97 2.16 -8.98
N THR A 9 7.74 1.48 -7.84
CA THR A 9 8.44 1.75 -6.58
C THR A 9 9.41 0.63 -6.16
N GLY A 10 9.44 -0.47 -6.91
CA GLY A 10 10.23 -1.66 -6.62
C GLY A 10 9.40 -2.81 -6.06
N GLY A 11 9.95 -3.56 -5.10
CA GLY A 11 9.31 -4.73 -4.50
C GLY A 11 9.43 -6.01 -5.32
N THR A 12 8.83 -7.10 -4.85
CA THR A 12 8.95 -8.46 -5.43
C THR A 12 8.52 -8.52 -6.90
N ILE A 13 7.56 -7.70 -7.29
CA ILE A 13 7.09 -7.60 -8.69
C ILE A 13 8.21 -7.16 -9.66
N ALA A 14 9.21 -6.41 -9.15
CA ALA A 14 10.39 -5.96 -9.89
C ALA A 14 11.61 -6.88 -9.69
N MET A 15 11.49 -7.91 -8.86
CA MET A 15 12.60 -8.76 -8.46
C MET A 15 12.65 -10.06 -9.26
N GLN A 16 13.83 -10.67 -9.29
CA GLN A 16 14.07 -12.02 -9.81
C GLN A 16 14.86 -12.82 -8.80
N GLU A 17 14.51 -14.10 -8.71
CA GLU A 17 15.29 -15.08 -7.96
C GLU A 17 16.51 -15.51 -8.79
N ASN A 18 17.67 -15.50 -8.16
CA ASN A 18 18.86 -16.07 -8.75
C ASN A 18 18.74 -17.61 -8.75
N PRO A 19 18.71 -18.26 -9.90
CA PRO A 19 18.44 -19.71 -9.99
C PRO A 19 19.50 -20.59 -9.32
N THR A 20 20.69 -20.03 -9.04
CA THR A 20 21.79 -20.77 -8.42
C THR A 20 21.83 -20.61 -6.90
N THR A 21 21.51 -19.43 -6.40
CA THR A 21 21.64 -19.10 -4.97
C THR A 21 20.32 -19.00 -4.23
N GLY A 22 19.19 -18.95 -4.95
CA GLY A 22 17.85 -18.68 -4.38
C GLY A 22 17.67 -17.26 -3.81
N VAL A 23 18.67 -16.39 -4.01
CA VAL A 23 18.60 -15.02 -3.50
C VAL A 23 17.76 -14.16 -4.43
N ILE A 24 16.77 -13.50 -3.85
CA ILE A 24 15.91 -12.55 -4.58
C ILE A 24 16.63 -11.21 -4.66
N GLN A 25 16.78 -10.68 -5.89
CA GLN A 25 17.50 -9.44 -6.17
C GLN A 25 16.68 -8.51 -7.05
N THR A 26 16.79 -7.21 -6.79
CA THR A 26 16.27 -6.16 -7.70
C THR A 26 17.11 -6.13 -8.97
N LYS A 27 16.46 -6.00 -10.14
CA LYS A 27 17.16 -5.74 -11.40
C LYS A 27 17.40 -4.25 -11.61
N LEU A 28 18.43 -3.94 -12.42
CA LEU A 28 18.70 -2.58 -12.90
C LEU A 28 17.56 -1.99 -13.74
N HIS A 29 16.74 -2.85 -14.36
CA HIS A 29 15.55 -2.47 -15.12
C HIS A 29 14.37 -3.32 -14.66
N HIS A 30 13.21 -2.68 -14.53
CA HIS A 30 11.98 -3.35 -14.11
C HIS A 30 11.57 -4.38 -15.17
N PRO A 31 11.40 -5.68 -14.82
CA PRO A 31 11.14 -6.74 -15.81
C PRO A 31 9.87 -6.52 -16.65
N LEU A 32 8.91 -5.79 -16.09
CA LEU A 32 7.63 -5.52 -16.74
C LEU A 32 7.67 -4.33 -17.71
N LEU A 33 8.73 -3.51 -17.70
CA LEU A 33 8.92 -2.43 -18.67
C LEU A 33 9.17 -2.96 -20.09
N GLU A 34 9.77 -4.15 -20.21
CA GLU A 34 10.10 -4.78 -21.48
C GLU A 34 8.98 -5.69 -22.01
N ALA A 35 7.98 -5.98 -21.18
CA ALA A 35 6.85 -6.79 -21.60
C ALA A 35 6.00 -6.03 -22.61
N THR A 36 5.97 -6.48 -23.86
CA THR A 36 5.00 -6.01 -24.87
C THR A 36 3.61 -6.48 -24.40
N LEU A 37 2.96 -5.67 -23.60
CA LEU A 37 1.68 -6.00 -23.01
C LEU A 37 0.59 -5.93 -24.08
N SER A 38 0.01 -7.09 -24.43
CA SER A 38 -1.27 -7.12 -25.13
C SER A 38 -2.35 -6.77 -24.12
N LEU A 39 -2.63 -5.47 -23.99
CA LEU A 39 -3.64 -4.99 -23.05
C LEU A 39 -5.03 -5.32 -23.56
N PRO A 40 -5.95 -5.75 -22.70
CA PRO A 40 -7.36 -5.95 -23.05
C PRO A 40 -8.14 -4.64 -23.20
N ILE A 41 -7.46 -3.50 -23.14
CA ILE A 41 -8.04 -2.16 -23.16
C ILE A 41 -7.32 -1.24 -24.15
N GLU A 42 -8.05 -0.27 -24.72
CA GLU A 42 -7.49 0.81 -25.54
C GLU A 42 -6.98 1.94 -24.63
N ALA A 43 -5.71 1.90 -24.27
CA ALA A 43 -5.07 2.92 -23.44
C ALA A 43 -3.66 3.26 -23.95
N THR A 44 -3.25 4.51 -23.74
CA THR A 44 -1.85 4.92 -23.83
C THR A 44 -1.23 4.81 -22.45
N ILE A 45 -0.15 4.05 -22.33
CA ILE A 45 0.54 3.81 -21.06
C ILE A 45 1.84 4.61 -21.04
N HIS A 46 2.01 5.38 -19.99
CA HIS A 46 3.27 6.01 -19.60
C HIS A 46 3.81 5.30 -18.38
N THR A 47 5.11 5.11 -18.30
CA THR A 47 5.75 4.36 -17.23
C THR A 47 6.91 5.15 -16.67
N GLU A 48 6.98 5.24 -15.35
CA GLU A 48 8.05 5.92 -14.61
C GLU A 48 8.56 5.04 -13.47
N GLU A 49 9.86 5.02 -13.26
CA GLU A 49 10.49 4.43 -12.09
C GLU A 49 10.69 5.54 -11.03
N MET A 50 9.88 5.52 -9.98
CA MET A 50 9.99 6.45 -8.86
C MET A 50 11.10 6.03 -7.90
N PHE A 51 11.09 4.74 -7.57
CA PHE A 51 12.05 4.10 -6.66
C PHE A 51 12.31 2.67 -7.16
N ASN A 52 13.40 2.08 -6.66
CA ASN A 52 13.67 0.65 -6.84
C ASN A 52 14.06 0.06 -5.49
N LEU A 53 13.11 0.11 -4.54
CA LEU A 53 13.33 -0.25 -3.14
C LEU A 53 12.54 -1.50 -2.75
N PRO A 54 13.10 -2.36 -1.89
CA PRO A 54 12.29 -3.31 -1.13
C PRO A 54 11.30 -2.54 -0.24
N SER A 55 10.08 -3.02 -0.11
CA SER A 55 9.04 -2.28 0.63
C SER A 55 9.36 -1.98 2.11
N PRO A 56 10.13 -2.81 2.84
CA PRO A 56 10.59 -2.43 4.18
C PRO A 56 11.47 -1.17 4.24
N HIS A 57 11.99 -0.71 3.10
CA HIS A 57 12.79 0.53 3.01
C HIS A 57 11.95 1.75 2.60
N ILE A 58 10.69 1.57 2.27
CA ILE A 58 9.77 2.68 2.03
C ILE A 58 9.48 3.37 3.37
N THR A 59 9.54 4.67 3.36
CA THR A 59 9.30 5.54 4.52
C THR A 59 8.16 6.51 4.23
N PRO A 60 7.58 7.18 5.22
CA PRO A 60 6.60 8.25 5.00
C PRO A 60 7.07 9.33 4.02
N PHE A 61 8.39 9.62 3.98
CA PHE A 61 8.96 10.55 3.02
C PHE A 61 8.80 10.06 1.56
N HIS A 62 9.04 8.79 1.29
CA HIS A 62 8.80 8.20 -0.02
C HIS A 62 7.30 8.22 -0.40
N MET A 63 6.41 7.99 0.58
CA MET A 63 4.96 8.08 0.37
C MET A 63 4.54 9.51 0.01
N LEU A 64 5.14 10.52 0.66
CA LEU A 64 4.91 11.92 0.33
C LEU A 64 5.38 12.28 -1.09
N GLN A 65 6.57 11.84 -1.49
CA GLN A 65 7.06 12.04 -2.86
C GLN A 65 6.13 11.37 -3.90
N LEU A 66 5.63 10.18 -3.59
CA LEU A 66 4.68 9.48 -4.44
C LEU A 66 3.35 10.25 -4.55
N LYS A 67 2.83 10.78 -3.43
CA LYS A 67 1.67 11.68 -3.41
C LYS A 67 1.87 12.89 -4.33
N GLU A 68 3.00 13.57 -4.22
CA GLU A 68 3.32 14.75 -5.03
C GLU A 68 3.34 14.41 -6.52
N ARG A 69 3.97 13.29 -6.91
CA ARG A 69 4.00 12.85 -8.31
C ARG A 69 2.61 12.48 -8.83
N ILE A 70 1.77 11.85 -8.00
CA ILE A 70 0.38 11.52 -8.34
C ILE A 70 -0.43 12.82 -8.57
N GLN A 71 -0.32 13.80 -7.69
CA GLN A 71 -1.01 15.09 -7.83
C GLN A 71 -0.57 15.83 -9.11
N GLN A 72 0.71 15.75 -9.45
CA GLN A 72 1.22 16.26 -10.71
C GLN A 72 0.61 15.51 -11.91
N ALA A 73 0.54 14.17 -11.87
CA ALA A 73 -0.05 13.36 -12.93
C ALA A 73 -1.53 13.70 -13.16
N ILE A 74 -2.28 13.95 -12.09
CA ILE A 74 -3.67 14.42 -12.19
C ILE A 74 -3.74 15.75 -12.94
N SER A 75 -2.82 16.66 -12.68
CA SER A 75 -2.74 17.96 -13.40
C SER A 75 -2.25 17.84 -14.84
N GLU A 76 -1.61 16.72 -15.20
CA GLU A 76 -1.18 16.37 -16.55
C GLU A 76 -2.24 15.59 -17.35
N ASP A 77 -3.48 15.57 -16.85
CA ASP A 77 -4.64 14.91 -17.48
C ASP A 77 -4.47 13.39 -17.67
N PHE A 78 -3.85 12.70 -16.70
CA PHE A 78 -3.92 11.25 -16.66
C PHE A 78 -5.31 10.78 -16.18
N ASP A 79 -5.87 9.80 -16.87
CA ASP A 79 -7.19 9.22 -16.60
C ASP A 79 -7.17 8.15 -15.49
N GLY A 80 -6.01 7.63 -15.15
CA GLY A 80 -5.81 6.64 -14.09
C GLY A 80 -4.34 6.42 -13.80
N ILE A 81 -4.04 6.00 -12.58
CA ILE A 81 -2.68 5.81 -12.07
C ILE A 81 -2.57 4.40 -11.48
N VAL A 82 -1.53 3.68 -11.85
CA VAL A 82 -1.19 2.36 -11.30
C VAL A 82 0.16 2.46 -10.61
N ILE A 83 0.26 1.90 -9.42
CA ILE A 83 1.48 1.87 -8.62
C ILE A 83 1.86 0.42 -8.39
N THR A 84 3.06 0.00 -8.81
CA THR A 84 3.60 -1.29 -8.40
C THR A 84 4.44 -1.11 -7.14
N HIS A 85 4.16 -1.91 -6.12
CA HIS A 85 4.72 -1.75 -4.79
C HIS A 85 5.12 -3.10 -4.18
N GLY A 86 6.09 -3.10 -3.29
CA GLY A 86 6.42 -4.29 -2.51
C GLY A 86 5.37 -4.55 -1.42
N THR A 87 5.06 -5.81 -1.17
CA THR A 87 3.87 -6.23 -0.43
C THR A 87 3.93 -6.01 1.08
N ASP A 88 5.13 -5.81 1.70
CA ASP A 88 5.23 -5.71 3.17
C ASP A 88 4.67 -4.40 3.74
N THR A 89 4.79 -3.30 3.00
CA THR A 89 4.27 -1.97 3.41
C THR A 89 3.27 -1.40 2.40
N LEU A 90 2.74 -2.24 1.50
CA LEU A 90 1.77 -1.83 0.48
C LEU A 90 0.52 -1.23 1.12
N GLU A 91 -0.02 -1.87 2.15
CA GLU A 91 -1.23 -1.41 2.84
C GLU A 91 -1.04 -0.03 3.50
N GLU A 92 0.15 0.24 4.04
CA GLU A 92 0.48 1.53 4.66
C GLU A 92 0.57 2.64 3.60
N THR A 93 1.27 2.38 2.49
CA THR A 93 1.32 3.31 1.36
C THR A 93 -0.06 3.57 0.76
N ALA A 94 -0.87 2.52 0.59
CA ALA A 94 -2.23 2.63 0.09
C ALA A 94 -3.09 3.53 1.01
N PHE A 95 -3.06 3.30 2.31
CA PHE A 95 -3.79 4.08 3.30
C PHE A 95 -3.33 5.54 3.35
N PHE A 96 -2.01 5.79 3.31
CA PHE A 96 -1.46 7.14 3.26
C PHE A 96 -1.96 7.92 2.05
N LEU A 97 -1.92 7.32 0.86
CA LEU A 97 -2.39 7.96 -0.37
C LEU A 97 -3.90 8.21 -0.33
N ASP A 98 -4.69 7.23 0.15
CA ASP A 98 -6.16 7.35 0.27
C ASP A 98 -6.58 8.47 1.22
N THR A 99 -5.84 8.66 2.30
CA THR A 99 -6.16 9.70 3.30
C THR A 99 -5.62 11.08 2.95
N THR A 100 -4.70 11.20 1.99
CA THR A 100 -4.03 12.46 1.69
C THR A 100 -4.26 12.99 0.27
N ILE A 101 -4.90 12.23 -0.61
CA ILE A 101 -5.20 12.64 -1.99
C ILE A 101 -6.72 12.65 -2.20
N GLU A 102 -7.27 13.82 -2.45
CA GLU A 102 -8.66 13.97 -2.87
C GLU A 102 -8.73 14.05 -4.40
N THR A 103 -9.30 13.05 -5.04
CA THR A 103 -9.41 12.99 -6.50
C THR A 103 -10.50 12.03 -6.95
N SER A 104 -11.03 12.29 -8.14
CA SER A 104 -11.90 11.33 -8.86
C SER A 104 -11.10 10.37 -9.75
N VAL A 105 -9.82 10.66 -10.02
CA VAL A 105 -8.96 9.80 -10.85
C VAL A 105 -8.68 8.50 -10.12
N PRO A 106 -8.92 7.33 -10.73
CA PRO A 106 -8.59 6.03 -10.14
C PRO A 106 -7.10 5.91 -9.83
N ILE A 107 -6.77 5.57 -8.59
CA ILE A 107 -5.41 5.25 -8.13
C ILE A 107 -5.40 3.81 -7.65
N ILE A 108 -4.63 2.98 -8.34
CA ILE A 108 -4.58 1.54 -8.09
C ILE A 108 -3.19 1.15 -7.62
N ILE A 109 -3.10 0.44 -6.52
CA ILE A 109 -1.84 -0.14 -6.05
C ILE A 109 -1.89 -1.66 -6.23
N THR A 110 -0.79 -2.22 -6.70
CA THR A 110 -0.63 -3.66 -6.87
C THR A 110 0.80 -4.09 -6.55
N GLY A 111 0.99 -5.39 -6.43
CA GLY A 111 2.29 -5.98 -6.15
C GLY A 111 2.35 -7.44 -6.59
N ALA A 112 3.35 -8.16 -6.10
CA ALA A 112 3.47 -9.59 -6.32
C ALA A 112 3.97 -10.28 -5.05
N MET A 113 3.44 -11.46 -4.77
CA MET A 113 3.91 -12.32 -3.69
C MET A 113 5.06 -13.24 -4.15
N ARG A 114 5.16 -13.47 -5.46
CA ARG A 114 6.21 -14.29 -6.08
C ARG A 114 7.06 -13.46 -7.04
N SER A 115 8.35 -13.80 -7.10
CA SER A 115 9.29 -13.16 -8.03
C SER A 115 8.90 -13.40 -9.48
N SER A 116 9.28 -12.50 -10.37
CA SER A 116 8.85 -12.53 -11.78
C SER A 116 9.25 -13.80 -12.55
N ASN A 117 10.28 -14.50 -12.11
CA ASN A 117 10.78 -15.76 -12.68
C ASN A 117 10.42 -17.00 -11.84
N GLU A 118 9.69 -16.85 -10.76
CA GLU A 118 9.22 -17.97 -9.95
C GLU A 118 8.03 -18.66 -10.62
N LEU A 119 7.95 -20.00 -10.48
CA LEU A 119 6.81 -20.77 -11.02
C LEU A 119 5.49 -20.31 -10.36
N GLY A 120 4.54 -19.92 -11.20
CA GLY A 120 3.27 -19.35 -10.73
C GLY A 120 3.38 -17.91 -10.23
N SER A 121 4.34 -17.14 -10.77
CA SER A 121 4.43 -15.69 -10.52
C SER A 121 3.10 -15.00 -10.81
N ASP A 122 2.67 -14.17 -9.86
CA ASP A 122 1.42 -13.43 -9.90
C ASP A 122 1.56 -11.98 -10.41
N GLY A 123 2.81 -11.48 -10.53
CA GLY A 123 3.08 -10.07 -10.77
C GLY A 123 2.51 -9.51 -12.07
N LEU A 124 2.71 -10.22 -13.20
CA LEU A 124 2.22 -9.74 -14.50
C LEU A 124 0.68 -9.73 -14.53
N TYR A 125 0.06 -10.76 -13.98
CA TYR A 125 -1.40 -10.84 -13.92
C TYR A 125 -2.00 -9.74 -13.04
N ASN A 126 -1.44 -9.51 -11.87
CA ASN A 126 -1.85 -8.44 -10.96
C ASN A 126 -1.68 -7.05 -11.61
N LEU A 127 -0.57 -6.82 -12.35
CA LEU A 127 -0.36 -5.56 -13.07
C LEU A 127 -1.41 -5.34 -14.16
N LEU A 128 -1.69 -6.35 -14.99
CA LEU A 128 -2.71 -6.26 -16.03
C LEU A 128 -4.11 -6.01 -15.45
N SER A 129 -4.43 -6.66 -14.36
CA SER A 129 -5.65 -6.46 -13.59
C SER A 129 -5.75 -5.02 -13.06
N ALA A 130 -4.67 -4.51 -12.46
CA ALA A 130 -4.60 -3.15 -11.95
C ALA A 130 -4.77 -2.10 -13.06
N ILE A 131 -4.14 -2.30 -14.22
CA ILE A 131 -4.29 -1.43 -15.39
C ILE A 131 -5.75 -1.42 -15.87
N SER A 132 -6.37 -2.59 -15.94
CA SER A 132 -7.77 -2.72 -16.36
C SER A 132 -8.73 -2.03 -15.40
N VAL A 133 -8.49 -2.14 -14.09
CA VAL A 133 -9.28 -1.44 -13.07
C VAL A 133 -9.06 0.08 -13.14
N ALA A 134 -7.82 0.55 -13.34
CA ALA A 134 -7.51 1.97 -13.48
C ALA A 134 -8.23 2.63 -14.67
N ALA A 135 -8.48 1.86 -15.73
CA ALA A 135 -9.23 2.33 -16.89
C ALA A 135 -10.77 2.22 -16.75
N HIS A 136 -11.26 1.51 -15.72
CA HIS A 136 -12.67 1.20 -15.55
C HIS A 136 -13.46 2.41 -15.04
N THR A 137 -14.63 2.66 -15.63
CA THR A 137 -15.46 3.82 -15.30
C THR A 137 -16.00 3.78 -13.87
N GLU A 138 -16.31 2.59 -13.35
CA GLU A 138 -16.81 2.43 -11.98
C GLU A 138 -15.71 2.58 -10.91
N ALA A 139 -14.42 2.61 -11.29
CA ALA A 139 -13.33 2.91 -10.38
C ALA A 139 -13.20 4.42 -10.07
N VAL A 140 -13.87 5.27 -10.84
CA VAL A 140 -13.87 6.73 -10.65
C VAL A 140 -14.48 7.09 -9.29
N SER A 141 -13.78 7.93 -8.52
CA SER A 141 -14.19 8.36 -7.17
C SER A 141 -14.35 7.20 -6.17
N MET A 142 -13.56 6.14 -6.31
CA MET A 142 -13.52 5.02 -5.36
C MET A 142 -12.39 5.16 -4.32
N GLY A 143 -11.62 6.28 -4.36
CA GLY A 143 -10.40 6.43 -3.56
C GLY A 143 -9.25 5.58 -4.10
N VAL A 144 -8.30 5.24 -3.24
CA VAL A 144 -7.20 4.35 -3.58
C VAL A 144 -7.64 2.90 -3.43
N LEU A 145 -7.41 2.13 -4.48
CA LEU A 145 -7.76 0.71 -4.52
C LEU A 145 -6.50 -0.16 -4.56
N VAL A 146 -6.57 -1.31 -3.92
CA VAL A 146 -5.55 -2.36 -3.98
C VAL A 146 -6.10 -3.52 -4.79
N VAL A 147 -5.38 -3.90 -5.86
CA VAL A 147 -5.79 -4.99 -6.76
C VAL A 147 -4.77 -6.11 -6.67
N MET A 148 -5.19 -7.23 -6.11
CA MET A 148 -4.38 -8.42 -5.91
C MET A 148 -5.25 -9.67 -6.03
N ASN A 149 -4.75 -10.71 -6.72
CA ASN A 149 -5.36 -12.04 -6.72
C ASN A 149 -6.88 -12.03 -7.03
N ASP A 150 -7.26 -11.38 -8.14
CA ASP A 150 -8.65 -11.25 -8.63
C ASP A 150 -9.61 -10.44 -7.73
N GLU A 151 -9.12 -9.83 -6.66
CA GLU A 151 -9.92 -9.02 -5.75
C GLU A 151 -9.52 -7.54 -5.83
N ILE A 152 -10.53 -6.67 -5.68
CA ILE A 152 -10.38 -5.22 -5.59
C ILE A 152 -10.74 -4.81 -4.17
N HIS A 153 -9.79 -4.26 -3.45
CA HIS A 153 -9.96 -3.82 -2.07
C HIS A 153 -9.82 -2.30 -1.98
N THR A 154 -10.45 -1.70 -0.98
CA THR A 154 -10.15 -0.30 -0.64
C THR A 154 -8.90 -0.24 0.24
N ALA A 155 -8.09 0.78 0.06
CA ALA A 155 -6.90 1.03 0.86
C ALA A 155 -7.16 1.05 2.38
N ARG A 156 -8.35 1.48 2.78
CA ARG A 156 -8.74 1.64 4.18
C ARG A 156 -8.91 0.33 4.94
N TYR A 157 -9.27 -0.76 4.27
CA TYR A 157 -9.66 -2.01 4.94
C TYR A 157 -8.80 -3.21 4.54
N VAL A 158 -7.95 -3.04 3.54
CA VAL A 158 -7.06 -4.11 3.09
C VAL A 158 -5.90 -4.29 4.06
N THR A 159 -5.51 -5.55 4.28
CA THR A 159 -4.32 -5.89 5.05
C THR A 159 -3.67 -7.17 4.51
N LYS A 160 -2.35 -7.28 4.67
CA LYS A 160 -1.58 -8.49 4.36
C LYS A 160 -1.73 -9.48 5.50
N THR A 161 -2.53 -10.53 5.29
CA THR A 161 -2.88 -11.51 6.34
C THR A 161 -1.92 -12.70 6.45
N HIS A 162 -1.03 -12.88 5.46
CA HIS A 162 -0.10 -14.00 5.42
C HIS A 162 1.23 -13.58 4.76
N THR A 163 2.33 -14.21 5.16
CA THR A 163 3.68 -13.85 4.70
C THR A 163 4.01 -14.32 3.28
N SER A 164 3.40 -15.38 2.78
CA SER A 164 3.81 -16.03 1.51
C SER A 164 2.65 -16.48 0.61
N ASN A 165 1.39 -16.48 1.09
CA ASN A 165 0.26 -16.86 0.27
C ASN A 165 -0.05 -15.77 -0.76
N ILE A 166 -0.31 -16.13 -2.02
CA ILE A 166 -0.72 -15.16 -3.05
C ILE A 166 -2.07 -14.50 -2.74
N ALA A 167 -3.00 -15.23 -2.10
CA ALA A 167 -4.29 -14.72 -1.63
C ALA A 167 -4.18 -14.12 -0.22
N THR A 168 -3.18 -13.27 0.01
CA THR A 168 -2.88 -12.74 1.34
C THR A 168 -3.51 -11.39 1.64
N PHE A 169 -3.79 -10.59 0.61
CA PHE A 169 -4.44 -9.29 0.79
C PHE A 169 -5.95 -9.51 0.92
N LEU A 170 -6.46 -9.19 2.08
CA LEU A 170 -7.87 -9.36 2.43
C LEU A 170 -8.39 -8.09 3.09
N SER A 171 -9.69 -7.88 3.05
CA SER A 171 -10.42 -6.88 3.86
C SER A 171 -11.31 -7.59 4.88
N PRO A 172 -10.78 -8.05 6.03
CA PRO A 172 -11.51 -8.94 6.93
C PRO A 172 -12.83 -8.38 7.45
N THR A 173 -12.92 -7.05 7.56
CA THR A 173 -14.12 -6.37 8.09
C THR A 173 -15.18 -6.11 7.02
N LEU A 174 -14.76 -5.79 5.80
CA LEU A 174 -15.66 -5.32 4.74
C LEU A 174 -15.82 -6.31 3.58
N GLY A 175 -14.81 -7.14 3.33
CA GLY A 175 -14.66 -7.90 2.09
C GLY A 175 -14.12 -7.04 0.95
N PRO A 176 -13.91 -7.63 -0.24
CA PRO A 176 -13.53 -6.90 -1.44
C PRO A 176 -14.68 -5.99 -1.91
N VAL A 177 -14.35 -4.85 -2.48
CA VAL A 177 -15.33 -3.93 -3.09
C VAL A 177 -15.60 -4.28 -4.54
N GLY A 178 -14.79 -5.15 -5.14
CA GLY A 178 -15.00 -5.66 -6.48
C GLY A 178 -14.21 -6.94 -6.72
N LEU A 179 -14.56 -7.61 -7.80
CA LEU A 179 -13.96 -8.86 -8.26
C LEU A 179 -13.59 -8.77 -9.73
N ILE A 180 -12.54 -9.48 -10.10
CA ILE A 180 -12.09 -9.64 -11.46
C ILE A 180 -12.28 -11.09 -11.86
N ASN A 181 -13.02 -11.31 -12.95
CA ASN A 181 -13.20 -12.64 -13.51
C ASN A 181 -12.80 -12.62 -14.98
N LYS A 182 -11.62 -13.14 -15.28
CA LYS A 182 -10.98 -13.00 -16.60
C LYS A 182 -10.83 -11.52 -16.98
N ASN A 183 -11.58 -11.08 -18.00
CA ASN A 183 -11.54 -9.69 -18.48
C ASN A 183 -12.74 -8.85 -17.99
N HIS A 184 -13.53 -9.37 -17.05
CA HIS A 184 -14.70 -8.69 -16.52
C HIS A 184 -14.42 -8.18 -15.11
N ILE A 185 -14.70 -6.91 -14.88
CA ILE A 185 -14.58 -6.24 -13.59
C ILE A 185 -15.99 -6.01 -13.05
N PHE A 186 -16.22 -6.40 -11.80
CA PHE A 186 -17.48 -6.25 -11.11
C PHE A 186 -17.26 -5.48 -9.82
N PHE A 187 -17.79 -4.27 -9.71
CA PHE A 187 -17.86 -3.56 -8.45
C PHE A 187 -19.10 -4.01 -7.69
N LEU A 188 -18.93 -4.40 -6.44
CA LEU A 188 -19.98 -4.95 -5.57
C LEU A 188 -20.57 -3.88 -4.65
N GLN A 189 -19.76 -2.88 -4.29
CA GLN A 189 -20.13 -1.83 -3.36
C GLN A 189 -19.27 -0.58 -3.57
N LYS A 190 -19.81 0.57 -3.17
CA LYS A 190 -19.10 1.84 -3.13
C LYS A 190 -19.04 2.33 -1.70
N LEU A 191 -17.87 2.75 -1.23
CA LEU A 191 -17.72 3.34 0.09
C LEU A 191 -18.22 4.78 0.10
N LEU A 192 -18.63 5.23 1.27
CA LEU A 192 -18.87 6.64 1.53
C LEU A 192 -17.55 7.41 1.45
N GLU A 193 -17.64 8.68 1.07
CA GLU A 193 -16.49 9.57 1.05
C GLU A 193 -15.83 9.65 2.42
N ASN A 194 -14.51 9.74 2.42
CA ASN A 194 -13.71 9.85 3.63
C ASN A 194 -13.12 11.26 3.72
N PRO A 195 -12.95 11.80 4.93
CA PRO A 195 -12.23 13.05 5.10
C PRO A 195 -10.76 12.87 4.67
N HIS A 196 -10.25 13.85 3.94
CA HIS A 196 -8.85 13.90 3.53
C HIS A 196 -8.06 14.82 4.45
N LEU A 197 -6.77 14.50 4.63
CA LEU A 197 -5.83 15.27 5.42
C LEU A 197 -4.89 16.04 4.49
N ASP A 198 -4.74 17.34 4.72
CA ASP A 198 -3.74 18.15 4.01
C ASP A 198 -2.35 17.94 4.64
N VAL A 199 -1.69 16.83 4.28
CA VAL A 199 -0.35 16.50 4.76
C VAL A 199 0.68 17.10 3.82
N LYS A 200 1.55 17.99 4.36
CA LYS A 200 2.64 18.64 3.63
C LYS A 200 4.02 18.16 4.06
N THR A 201 4.14 17.68 5.28
CA THR A 201 5.38 17.15 5.84
C THR A 201 5.07 15.86 6.60
N VAL A 202 6.08 15.02 6.75
CA VAL A 202 6.02 13.74 7.47
C VAL A 202 7.14 13.67 8.51
N ASP A 203 7.41 14.81 9.11
CA ASP A 203 8.37 14.93 10.21
C ASP A 203 7.71 14.42 11.48
N GLY A 204 8.47 13.78 12.32
CA GLY A 204 8.01 13.30 13.61
C GLY A 204 8.29 11.82 13.81
N LEU A 205 8.65 11.48 15.03
CA LEU A 205 8.89 10.11 15.49
C LEU A 205 7.69 9.64 16.31
N ILE A 206 6.81 8.84 15.69
CA ILE A 206 5.60 8.30 16.31
C ILE A 206 5.67 6.76 16.27
N PRO A 207 6.29 6.11 17.27
CA PRO A 207 6.37 4.65 17.32
C PRO A 207 4.99 4.01 17.45
N ILE A 208 4.88 2.78 16.93
CA ILE A 208 3.73 1.90 17.15
C ILE A 208 4.17 0.78 18.10
N VAL A 209 3.48 0.62 19.21
CA VAL A 209 3.75 -0.44 20.19
C VAL A 209 2.56 -1.38 20.27
N LYS A 210 2.79 -2.65 19.98
CA LYS A 210 1.78 -3.69 20.11
C LYS A 210 1.76 -4.24 21.53
N ALA A 211 0.60 -4.26 22.17
CA ALA A 211 0.42 -4.90 23.46
C ALA A 211 0.47 -6.44 23.35
N TYR A 212 1.09 -7.10 24.33
CA TYR A 212 1.19 -8.56 24.39
C TYR A 212 1.05 -9.07 25.82
N ALA A 213 0.73 -10.35 25.97
CA ALA A 213 0.60 -10.98 27.28
C ALA A 213 1.94 -10.95 28.04
N GLY A 214 1.93 -10.45 29.27
CA GLY A 214 3.14 -10.25 30.07
C GLY A 214 3.96 -9.02 29.73
N MET A 215 3.41 -8.06 28.96
CA MET A 215 4.05 -6.79 28.70
C MET A 215 4.17 -5.99 30.00
N HIS A 216 5.38 -5.57 30.33
CA HIS A 216 5.70 -4.67 31.44
C HIS A 216 5.83 -3.21 30.99
N GLY A 217 6.08 -2.31 31.93
CA GLY A 217 6.17 -0.88 31.67
C GLY A 217 7.50 -0.41 31.09
N GLU A 218 8.58 -1.20 31.17
CA GLU A 218 9.96 -0.76 30.89
C GLU A 218 10.15 -0.26 29.46
N LEU A 219 9.46 -0.88 28.47
CA LEU A 219 9.52 -0.42 27.09
C LEU A 219 8.94 1.00 26.95
N LEU A 220 7.84 1.26 27.61
CA LEU A 220 7.19 2.58 27.61
C LEU A 220 8.00 3.61 28.37
N ASP A 221 8.59 3.22 29.52
CA ASP A 221 9.52 4.09 30.26
C ASP A 221 10.75 4.45 29.44
N ALA A 222 11.29 3.50 28.67
CA ALA A 222 12.40 3.76 27.76
C ALA A 222 12.00 4.71 26.62
N LEU A 223 10.83 4.53 26.01
CA LEU A 223 10.30 5.43 24.98
C LEU A 223 10.06 6.84 25.53
N ALA A 224 9.54 6.98 26.74
CA ALA A 224 9.32 8.26 27.40
C ALA A 224 10.60 9.07 27.63
N GLN A 225 11.78 8.43 27.58
CA GLN A 225 13.09 9.08 27.69
C GLN A 225 13.68 9.48 26.34
N THR A 226 13.01 9.11 25.25
CA THR A 226 13.38 9.51 23.89
C THR A 226 12.55 10.72 23.44
N ASN A 227 13.06 11.43 22.45
CA ASN A 227 12.32 12.57 21.86
C ASN A 227 11.31 12.08 20.82
N ILE A 228 10.22 11.41 21.28
CA ILE A 228 9.12 11.02 20.42
C ILE A 228 8.06 12.12 20.39
N ASP A 229 7.41 12.27 19.24
CA ASP A 229 6.38 13.30 19.04
C ASP A 229 4.97 12.75 19.34
N GLY A 230 4.82 11.45 19.50
CA GLY A 230 3.59 10.77 19.86
C GLY A 230 3.79 9.27 19.98
N LEU A 231 2.75 8.55 20.41
CA LEU A 231 2.79 7.10 20.54
C LEU A 231 1.45 6.48 20.09
N VAL A 232 1.50 5.52 19.22
CA VAL A 232 0.34 4.69 18.88
C VAL A 232 0.45 3.34 19.59
N ILE A 233 -0.61 2.90 20.26
CA ILE A 233 -0.65 1.59 20.92
C ILE A 233 -1.71 0.72 20.26
N GLU A 234 -1.27 -0.41 19.70
CA GLU A 234 -2.14 -1.51 19.29
C GLU A 234 -2.53 -2.31 20.55
N ALA A 235 -3.63 -1.93 21.17
CA ALA A 235 -4.12 -2.53 22.41
C ALA A 235 -4.92 -3.81 22.15
N PHE A 236 -5.27 -4.53 23.24
CA PHE A 236 -6.22 -5.64 23.18
C PHE A 236 -7.64 -5.12 22.90
N GLY A 237 -8.59 -6.04 22.72
CA GLY A 237 -9.99 -5.72 22.46
C GLY A 237 -10.54 -4.62 23.38
N ALA A 238 -11.32 -3.71 22.84
CA ALA A 238 -11.85 -2.53 23.51
C ALA A 238 -10.81 -1.57 24.13
N GLY A 239 -9.54 -1.63 23.69
CA GLY A 239 -8.48 -0.75 24.17
C GLY A 239 -7.85 -1.18 25.50
N ASN A 240 -8.02 -2.43 25.93
CA ASN A 240 -7.45 -2.92 27.17
C ASN A 240 -5.93 -3.10 27.07
N LEU A 241 -5.24 -2.84 28.19
CA LEU A 241 -3.79 -2.96 28.32
C LEU A 241 -3.41 -3.71 29.61
N PRO A 242 -2.23 -4.32 29.67
CA PRO A 242 -1.71 -4.89 30.92
C PRO A 242 -1.60 -3.82 32.01
N PRO A 243 -1.90 -4.16 33.28
CA PRO A 243 -1.95 -3.15 34.36
C PRO A 243 -0.66 -2.36 34.54
N GLU A 244 0.50 -2.97 34.32
CA GLU A 244 1.82 -2.37 34.52
C GLU A 244 2.16 -1.29 33.48
N THR A 245 1.46 -1.24 32.36
CA THR A 245 1.65 -0.21 31.33
C THR A 245 0.96 1.12 31.68
N THR A 246 -0.01 1.09 32.61
CA THR A 246 -0.86 2.26 32.91
C THR A 246 -0.05 3.43 33.48
N LYS A 247 0.88 3.17 34.41
CA LYS A 247 1.67 4.22 35.05
C LYS A 247 2.63 4.91 34.07
N PRO A 248 3.42 4.20 33.26
CA PRO A 248 4.23 4.81 32.20
C PRO A 248 3.43 5.67 31.24
N LEU A 249 2.29 5.18 30.76
CA LEU A 249 1.44 5.92 29.83
C LEU A 249 0.88 7.23 30.44
N GLN A 250 0.45 7.17 31.71
CA GLN A 250 0.02 8.38 32.42
C GLN A 250 1.15 9.41 32.55
N GLN A 251 2.39 8.96 32.71
CA GLN A 251 3.55 9.85 32.74
C GLN A 251 3.82 10.48 31.37
N MET A 252 3.76 9.71 30.29
CA MET A 252 3.93 10.23 28.92
C MET A 252 2.87 11.28 28.60
N ILE A 253 1.61 11.02 28.93
CA ILE A 253 0.52 12.01 28.74
C ILE A 253 0.78 13.30 29.54
N LYS A 254 1.28 13.19 30.79
CA LYS A 254 1.64 14.37 31.61
C LYS A 254 2.83 15.14 31.03
N GLN A 255 3.71 14.50 30.28
CA GLN A 255 4.82 15.11 29.55
C GLN A 255 4.38 15.77 28.23
N GLY A 256 3.12 15.64 27.85
CA GLY A 256 2.55 16.18 26.61
C GLY A 256 2.77 15.30 25.39
N ILE A 257 3.12 14.03 25.56
CA ILE A 257 3.22 13.04 24.49
C ILE A 257 1.79 12.51 24.22
N PRO A 258 1.20 12.79 23.05
CA PRO A 258 -0.14 12.34 22.68
C PRO A 258 -0.20 10.86 22.37
#